data_f7187911a97b767a0ab071b69084efc9
#
_entry.id   f7187911a97b767a0ab071b69084efc9
#
_cell.length_a   1.000
_cell.length_b   1.000
_cell.length_c   1.000
_cell.angle_alpha   90.00
_cell.angle_beta   90.00
_cell.angle_gamma   90.00
#
_symmetry.space_group_name_H-M   'P 1'
#
loop_
_entity.id
_entity.type
_entity.pdbx_description
1 polymer ?
#
loop_
_entity_poly.entity_id
_entity_poly.type
_entity_poly.pdbx_seq_one_letter_code
_entity_poly.pdbx_strand_id
1 'polypeptide(L)'
;MSLFSQSQMDKFKEVAEKSKQVSEPQKTVKSKSINKELNEISDLVVSYFKDSNAILITDKESLSSYIDAIIEFGYAGIDTETTGLDRIHDHLVGASLYVPGKPEAYIPMKHLVPIFEVPYKGQLSYEEVAEEFKRIEESNVKLIFANADFDLSFIFKDLHVDFCDRCYYDVILAWRCMKENEPKNDLKSLYNKYVLKGKGDPMKFSDFFTPSLFPFCKPSVASLYAANDAKITYELFKWQLPYCTEDNPKCKRAHLEAVSRLIWGVEFPLIKVCQKMHRTGMYLDMDVAKVIQKRYKTKREKEVEKLQSMVQEIIDSSSVPTSFNSRPPFVRGKDFNPNSPPHVKYLLYTLMGIPKGKSESTDKNFLNELNLPVTNQILKVRSLNVLINTFVDKMPNAVAPDGRIHAQFKQAGADTGRLSSAEPNMMNIPSHATDIRHMFRATASRYDTIDCFNDESTNEIVVEIPRYYYVKTPEGERMVEDLKVGDSVILSDNVQEVVKFVKSIEDSSKSPGLCNVVF
;
A
#
# COMPACT_ATOMS: atom_id res chain seq x y z
N MET A 1 -21.57 35.60 18.40
CA MET A 1 -22.74 34.75 18.06
C MET A 1 -22.25 33.30 18.07
N SER A 2 -22.82 32.46 18.94
CA SER A 2 -22.39 31.07 19.09
C SER A 2 -22.87 30.27 17.89
N LEU A 3 -21.95 29.51 17.27
CA LEU A 3 -22.18 28.69 16.07
C LEU A 3 -23.12 27.51 16.28
N PHE A 4 -23.53 27.23 17.50
CA PHE A 4 -24.38 26.09 17.87
C PHE A 4 -25.58 26.53 18.73
N SER A 5 -26.74 25.90 18.53
CA SER A 5 -27.92 26.13 19.34
C SER A 5 -27.75 25.55 20.73
N GLN A 6 -28.47 26.12 21.72
CA GLN A 6 -28.42 25.67 23.12
C GLN A 6 -28.70 24.15 23.24
N SER A 7 -29.65 23.64 22.48
CA SER A 7 -30.00 22.20 22.41
C SER A 7 -28.87 21.32 21.89
N GLN A 8 -28.03 21.83 20.98
CA GLN A 8 -26.84 21.12 20.48
C GLN A 8 -25.71 21.12 21.53
N MET A 9 -25.53 22.23 22.24
CA MET A 9 -24.56 22.32 23.34
C MET A 9 -24.92 21.40 24.51
N ASP A 10 -26.19 21.24 24.81
CA ASP A 10 -26.65 20.34 25.86
C ASP A 10 -26.48 18.87 25.49
N LYS A 11 -26.69 18.49 24.22
CA LYS A 11 -26.34 17.16 23.71
C LYS A 11 -24.83 16.89 23.77
N PHE A 12 -23.99 17.88 23.44
CA PHE A 12 -22.53 17.71 23.53
C PHE A 12 -22.08 17.52 24.99
N LYS A 13 -22.72 18.23 25.97
CA LYS A 13 -22.46 18.03 27.39
C LYS A 13 -22.88 16.64 27.87
N GLU A 14 -24.05 16.17 27.46
CA GLU A 14 -24.56 14.84 27.82
C GLU A 14 -23.67 13.71 27.25
N VAL A 15 -23.18 13.85 26.01
CA VAL A 15 -22.22 12.91 25.40
C VAL A 15 -20.86 12.95 26.09
N ALA A 16 -20.38 14.13 26.47
CA ALA A 16 -19.15 14.31 27.23
C ALA A 16 -19.22 13.75 28.65
N GLU A 17 -20.36 13.86 29.31
CA GLU A 17 -20.59 13.27 30.66
C GLU A 17 -20.71 11.74 30.58
N LYS A 18 -21.42 11.20 29.59
CA LYS A 18 -21.48 9.74 29.33
C LYS A 18 -20.11 9.15 28.97
N SER A 19 -19.27 9.87 28.24
CA SER A 19 -17.90 9.43 27.93
C SER A 19 -16.99 9.44 29.16
N LYS A 20 -17.21 10.33 30.15
CA LYS A 20 -16.44 10.33 31.40
C LYS A 20 -16.82 9.18 32.35
N GLN A 21 -18.08 8.72 32.33
CA GLN A 21 -18.54 7.62 33.20
C GLN A 21 -18.13 6.21 32.69
N VAL A 22 -17.81 6.05 31.42
CA VAL A 22 -17.44 4.73 30.80
C VAL A 22 -15.93 4.50 30.76
N SER A 23 -15.07 5.49 31.08
CA SER A 23 -13.65 5.43 30.74
C SER A 23 -12.69 4.94 31.84
N GLU A 24 -13.06 4.94 33.13
CA GLU A 24 -12.08 4.63 34.18
C GLU A 24 -11.85 3.14 34.49
N PRO A 25 -12.82 2.21 34.51
CA PRO A 25 -12.53 0.81 34.81
C PRO A 25 -11.87 0.07 33.63
N GLN A 26 -12.22 0.41 32.37
CA GLN A 26 -11.65 -0.26 31.20
C GLN A 26 -10.20 0.17 30.90
N LYS A 27 -9.83 1.44 31.16
CA LYS A 27 -8.44 1.90 31.01
C LYS A 27 -7.52 1.24 32.03
N THR A 28 -7.93 1.07 33.25
CA THR A 28 -7.11 0.49 34.33
C THR A 28 -6.86 -1.02 34.13
N VAL A 29 -7.82 -1.75 33.57
CA VAL A 29 -7.67 -3.20 33.29
C VAL A 29 -6.78 -3.42 32.07
N LYS A 30 -6.97 -2.66 30.98
CA LYS A 30 -6.10 -2.70 29.79
C LYS A 30 -4.65 -2.32 30.14
N SER A 31 -4.44 -1.33 30.98
CA SER A 31 -3.12 -0.85 31.35
C SER A 31 -2.32 -1.83 32.22
N LYS A 32 -2.97 -2.55 33.12
CA LYS A 32 -2.33 -3.62 33.90
C LYS A 32 -1.93 -4.81 33.01
N SER A 33 -2.73 -5.13 31.98
CA SER A 33 -2.44 -6.16 31.02
C SER A 33 -1.23 -5.80 30.14
N ILE A 34 -1.16 -4.57 29.62
CA ILE A 34 -0.05 -4.07 28.79
C ILE A 34 1.27 -4.08 29.56
N ASN A 35 1.29 -3.57 30.80
CA ASN A 35 2.51 -3.57 31.61
C ASN A 35 3.01 -4.98 31.93
N LYS A 36 2.11 -5.94 32.17
CA LYS A 36 2.49 -7.33 32.38
C LYS A 36 3.13 -7.91 31.13
N GLU A 37 2.51 -7.72 29.98
CA GLU A 37 3.02 -8.18 28.68
C GLU A 37 4.38 -7.56 28.33
N LEU A 38 4.57 -6.25 28.55
CA LEU A 38 5.85 -5.56 28.34
C LEU A 38 6.95 -6.06 29.31
N ASN A 39 6.61 -6.45 30.54
CA ASN A 39 7.58 -7.05 31.46
C ASN A 39 7.99 -8.46 31.00
N GLU A 40 7.04 -9.29 30.57
CA GLU A 40 7.31 -10.61 30.00
C GLU A 40 8.20 -10.53 28.76
N ILE A 41 7.91 -9.57 27.85
CA ILE A 41 8.75 -9.26 26.69
C ILE A 41 10.16 -8.85 27.14
N SER A 42 10.26 -7.94 28.12
CA SER A 42 11.54 -7.46 28.64
C SER A 42 12.40 -8.60 29.17
N ASP A 43 11.83 -9.48 29.99
CA ASP A 43 12.53 -10.63 30.56
C ASP A 43 13.02 -11.60 29.47
N LEU A 44 12.18 -11.84 28.45
CA LEU A 44 12.52 -12.69 27.32
C LEU A 44 13.66 -12.10 26.49
N VAL A 45 13.57 -10.82 26.12
CA VAL A 45 14.60 -10.11 25.32
C VAL A 45 15.94 -10.06 26.06
N VAL A 46 15.93 -9.67 27.34
CA VAL A 46 17.15 -9.61 28.16
C VAL A 46 17.78 -10.99 28.31
N SER A 47 16.97 -12.03 28.51
CA SER A 47 17.48 -13.41 28.61
C SER A 47 18.11 -13.90 27.30
N TYR A 48 17.48 -13.60 26.16
CA TYR A 48 17.97 -14.03 24.85
C TYR A 48 19.25 -13.29 24.45
N PHE A 49 19.31 -11.96 24.67
CA PHE A 49 20.43 -11.10 24.30
C PHE A 49 21.41 -10.85 25.46
N LYS A 50 21.52 -11.76 26.43
CA LYS A 50 22.36 -11.59 27.61
C LYS A 50 23.84 -11.31 27.32
N ASP A 51 24.33 -11.78 26.17
CA ASP A 51 25.73 -11.62 25.74
C ASP A 51 25.89 -10.48 24.70
N SER A 52 24.86 -9.63 24.50
CA SER A 52 24.91 -8.49 23.61
C SER A 52 25.77 -7.37 24.18
N ASN A 53 26.58 -6.76 23.32
CA ASN A 53 27.34 -5.55 23.62
C ASN A 53 26.67 -4.29 23.06
N ALA A 54 25.40 -4.36 22.69
CA ALA A 54 24.64 -3.26 22.13
C ALA A 54 24.69 -2.00 23.03
N ILE A 55 24.97 -0.87 22.44
CA ILE A 55 24.97 0.42 23.13
C ILE A 55 23.71 1.21 22.79
N LEU A 56 23.23 1.95 23.79
CA LEU A 56 22.12 2.89 23.64
C LEU A 56 22.70 4.30 23.53
N ILE A 57 22.45 4.98 22.41
CA ILE A 57 22.90 6.36 22.18
C ILE A 57 21.77 7.31 22.58
N THR A 58 21.99 8.07 23.65
CA THR A 58 20.98 8.93 24.29
C THR A 58 21.34 10.42 24.30
N ASP A 59 22.47 10.78 23.74
CA ASP A 59 22.95 12.14 23.66
C ASP A 59 23.66 12.42 22.31
N LYS A 60 23.68 13.69 21.91
CA LYS A 60 24.20 14.12 20.61
C LYS A 60 25.71 13.88 20.46
N GLU A 61 26.49 14.02 21.54
CA GLU A 61 27.96 13.85 21.50
C GLU A 61 28.30 12.38 21.19
N SER A 62 27.62 11.45 21.85
CA SER A 62 27.78 10.01 21.60
C SER A 62 27.36 9.65 20.18
N LEU A 63 26.27 10.23 19.66
CA LEU A 63 25.83 10.04 18.28
C LEU A 63 26.87 10.58 17.31
N SER A 64 27.32 11.81 17.48
CA SER A 64 28.34 12.45 16.64
C SER A 64 29.62 11.62 16.56
N SER A 65 30.10 11.14 17.71
CA SER A 65 31.30 10.27 17.77
C SER A 65 31.10 8.94 17.04
N TYR A 66 29.88 8.39 17.08
CA TYR A 66 29.58 7.14 16.37
C TYR A 66 29.50 7.37 14.86
N ILE A 67 28.93 8.50 14.43
CA ILE A 67 28.88 8.94 13.03
C ILE A 67 30.28 9.22 12.48
N ASP A 68 31.17 9.82 13.27
CA ASP A 68 32.60 10.01 12.89
C ASP A 68 33.25 8.67 12.55
N ALA A 69 33.02 7.64 13.38
CA ALA A 69 33.58 6.31 13.13
C ALA A 69 32.98 5.66 11.85
N ILE A 70 31.70 5.90 11.56
CA ILE A 70 31.08 5.45 10.32
C ILE A 70 31.69 6.14 9.11
N ILE A 71 31.87 7.45 9.17
CA ILE A 71 32.46 8.26 8.08
C ILE A 71 33.90 7.84 7.83
N GLU A 72 34.70 7.67 8.88
CA GLU A 72 36.08 7.21 8.80
C GLU A 72 36.19 5.81 8.18
N PHE A 73 35.32 4.88 8.59
CA PHE A 73 35.33 3.50 8.08
C PHE A 73 34.78 3.40 6.65
N GLY A 74 33.80 4.26 6.27
CA GLY A 74 33.21 4.33 4.94
C GLY A 74 32.09 3.33 4.66
N TYR A 75 31.72 2.47 5.60
CA TYR A 75 30.61 1.52 5.49
C TYR A 75 29.85 1.41 6.82
N ALA A 76 28.53 1.26 6.75
CA ALA A 76 27.73 0.94 7.95
C ALA A 76 26.52 0.07 7.58
N GLY A 77 26.13 -0.80 8.51
CA GLY A 77 24.78 -1.41 8.54
C GLY A 77 23.82 -0.44 9.21
N ILE A 78 22.61 -0.34 8.68
CA ILE A 78 21.54 0.49 9.22
C ILE A 78 20.23 -0.27 9.17
N ASP A 79 19.38 -0.05 10.17
CA ASP A 79 18.03 -0.60 10.26
C ASP A 79 17.14 0.36 11.05
N THR A 80 15.83 0.33 10.85
CA THR A 80 14.89 1.24 11.51
C THR A 80 13.76 0.50 12.18
N GLU A 81 13.33 1.01 13.34
CA GLU A 81 12.17 0.54 14.06
C GLU A 81 11.06 1.60 14.00
N THR A 82 9.82 1.17 13.79
CA THR A 82 8.69 2.04 13.51
C THR A 82 7.47 1.69 14.35
N THR A 83 6.47 2.58 14.40
CA THR A 83 5.18 2.32 15.08
C THR A 83 4.33 1.29 14.35
N GLY A 84 4.61 1.03 13.07
CA GLY A 84 3.90 0.09 12.21
C GLY A 84 4.48 0.08 10.80
N LEU A 85 3.73 -0.45 9.85
CA LEU A 85 4.19 -0.66 8.47
C LEU A 85 3.66 0.38 7.47
N ASP A 86 2.75 1.25 7.90
CA ASP A 86 2.16 2.29 7.05
C ASP A 86 3.13 3.46 6.90
N ARG A 87 3.73 3.58 5.71
CA ARG A 87 4.74 4.60 5.43
C ARG A 87 4.22 6.04 5.46
N ILE A 88 2.90 6.23 5.47
CA ILE A 88 2.27 7.55 5.51
C ILE A 88 1.94 7.95 6.95
N HIS A 89 1.32 7.05 7.70
CA HIS A 89 0.78 7.37 9.03
C HIS A 89 1.66 6.91 10.20
N ASP A 90 2.48 5.86 10.01
CA ASP A 90 3.40 5.40 11.03
C ASP A 90 4.70 6.22 11.06
N HIS A 91 5.44 6.14 12.17
CA HIS A 91 6.61 6.97 12.43
C HIS A 91 7.81 6.17 12.92
N LEU A 92 9.00 6.71 12.78
CA LEU A 92 10.22 6.18 13.39
C LEU A 92 10.09 6.14 14.92
N VAL A 93 10.48 5.02 15.50
CA VAL A 93 10.64 4.84 16.94
C VAL A 93 12.11 4.92 17.32
N GLY A 94 12.97 4.40 16.46
CA GLY A 94 14.41 4.43 16.61
C GLY A 94 15.14 3.99 15.34
N ALA A 95 16.46 4.13 15.36
CA ALA A 95 17.35 3.65 14.30
C ALA A 95 18.54 2.90 14.89
N SER A 96 18.98 1.88 14.18
CA SER A 96 20.14 1.06 14.56
C SER A 96 21.27 1.29 13.57
N LEU A 97 22.49 1.35 14.10
CA LEU A 97 23.71 1.52 13.33
C LEU A 97 24.75 0.48 13.73
N TYR A 98 25.52 0.04 12.75
CA TYR A 98 26.67 -0.81 13.01
C TYR A 98 27.84 -0.45 12.09
N VAL A 99 29.00 -0.26 12.71
CA VAL A 99 30.28 -0.09 12.02
C VAL A 99 31.30 -1.08 12.63
N PRO A 100 32.08 -1.81 11.81
CA PRO A 100 33.08 -2.73 12.34
C PRO A 100 34.08 -2.05 13.28
N GLY A 101 34.39 -2.72 14.39
CA GLY A 101 35.28 -2.19 15.42
C GLY A 101 34.58 -1.40 16.53
N LYS A 102 33.29 -1.13 16.38
CA LYS A 102 32.45 -0.56 17.44
C LYS A 102 31.34 -1.53 17.84
N PRO A 103 30.78 -1.43 19.04
CA PRO A 103 29.55 -2.13 19.39
C PRO A 103 28.39 -1.69 18.48
N GLU A 104 27.45 -2.57 18.24
CA GLU A 104 26.18 -2.22 17.60
C GLU A 104 25.41 -1.18 18.43
N ALA A 105 24.81 -0.18 17.78
CA ALA A 105 24.19 0.95 18.43
C ALA A 105 22.71 1.09 18.10
N TYR A 106 21.92 1.53 19.07
CA TYR A 106 20.53 1.93 18.89
C TYR A 106 20.29 3.37 19.33
N ILE A 107 19.59 4.13 18.54
CA ILE A 107 19.23 5.54 18.75
C ILE A 107 17.73 5.59 19.00
N PRO A 108 17.26 5.72 20.25
CA PRO A 108 15.84 5.85 20.56
C PRO A 108 15.38 7.27 20.27
N MET A 109 14.21 7.40 19.63
CA MET A 109 13.64 8.70 19.26
C MET A 109 12.21 8.89 19.76
N LYS A 110 11.37 7.84 19.71
CA LYS A 110 9.93 7.99 19.98
C LYS A 110 9.34 6.84 20.81
N HIS A 111 10.11 6.32 21.74
CA HIS A 111 9.54 5.38 22.73
C HIS A 111 8.71 6.12 23.76
N LEU A 112 7.57 5.53 24.12
CA LEU A 112 6.56 6.12 25.01
C LEU A 112 6.40 5.29 26.29
N VAL A 113 6.28 5.96 27.41
CA VAL A 113 5.90 5.30 28.67
C VAL A 113 4.48 4.78 28.55
N PRO A 114 4.23 3.47 28.79
CA PRO A 114 2.88 2.91 28.69
C PRO A 114 1.89 3.67 29.58
N ILE A 115 0.63 3.75 29.13
CA ILE A 115 -0.49 4.42 29.83
C ILE A 115 -0.45 5.94 29.72
N PHE A 116 0.71 6.56 29.94
CA PHE A 116 0.83 8.03 29.94
C PHE A 116 1.12 8.58 28.55
N GLU A 117 1.62 7.71 27.65
CA GLU A 117 2.02 8.06 26.27
C GLU A 117 2.96 9.28 26.20
N VAL A 118 3.75 9.45 27.26
CA VAL A 118 4.79 10.48 27.31
C VAL A 118 6.13 9.86 26.91
N PRO A 119 7.04 10.60 26.25
CA PRO A 119 8.34 10.07 25.86
C PRO A 119 9.16 9.59 27.07
N TYR A 120 9.86 8.46 26.89
CA TYR A 120 10.93 8.09 27.84
C TYR A 120 12.00 9.18 27.86
N LYS A 121 12.62 9.41 29.03
CA LYS A 121 13.78 10.31 29.17
C LYS A 121 15.01 9.70 28.48
N GLY A 122 15.88 10.56 27.99
CA GLY A 122 17.14 10.16 27.35
C GLY A 122 16.92 9.60 25.95
N GLN A 123 16.07 10.24 25.16
CA GLN A 123 15.92 10.00 23.74
C GLN A 123 16.36 11.25 22.98
N LEU A 124 16.87 11.05 21.78
CA LEU A 124 17.19 12.14 20.87
C LEU A 124 15.93 12.56 20.10
N SER A 125 15.84 13.86 19.81
CA SER A 125 14.81 14.38 18.93
C SER A 125 15.10 13.99 17.47
N TYR A 126 14.08 14.06 16.62
CA TYR A 126 14.27 13.83 15.18
C TYR A 126 15.24 14.84 14.57
N GLU A 127 15.23 16.08 15.03
CA GLU A 127 16.11 17.15 14.58
C GLU A 127 17.58 16.85 14.92
N GLU A 128 17.87 16.40 16.14
CA GLU A 128 19.24 16.04 16.57
C GLU A 128 19.78 14.86 15.75
N VAL A 129 18.95 13.84 15.50
CA VAL A 129 19.34 12.69 14.68
C VAL A 129 19.50 13.09 13.21
N ALA A 130 18.60 13.93 12.70
CA ALA A 130 18.65 14.42 11.32
C ALA A 130 19.93 15.21 11.03
N GLU A 131 20.38 16.08 11.96
CA GLU A 131 21.64 16.81 11.82
C GLU A 131 22.84 15.86 11.64
N GLU A 132 22.94 14.83 12.45
CA GLU A 132 24.02 13.86 12.37
C GLU A 132 23.90 12.96 11.13
N PHE A 133 22.68 12.54 10.77
CA PHE A 133 22.45 11.73 9.57
C PHE A 133 22.72 12.49 8.27
N LYS A 134 22.55 13.81 8.24
CA LYS A 134 22.96 14.64 7.09
C LYS A 134 24.46 14.58 6.84
N ARG A 135 25.27 14.42 7.86
CA ARG A 135 26.72 14.22 7.70
C ARG A 135 27.05 12.92 6.96
N ILE A 136 26.24 11.85 7.17
CA ILE A 136 26.34 10.62 6.38
C ILE A 136 25.86 10.88 4.94
N GLU A 137 24.72 11.56 4.76
CA GLU A 137 24.17 11.92 3.45
C GLU A 137 25.20 12.70 2.60
N GLU A 138 25.91 13.65 3.19
CA GLU A 138 26.92 14.49 2.54
C GLU A 138 28.27 13.79 2.35
N SER A 139 28.47 12.63 2.98
CA SER A 139 29.71 11.85 2.90
C SER A 139 29.71 10.86 1.73
N ASN A 140 30.78 10.06 1.62
CA ASN A 140 30.88 8.92 0.69
C ASN A 140 30.61 7.57 1.37
N VAL A 141 29.95 7.55 2.51
CA VAL A 141 29.61 6.33 3.24
C VAL A 141 28.69 5.44 2.39
N LYS A 142 28.95 4.16 2.45
CA LYS A 142 28.17 3.11 1.82
C LYS A 142 27.29 2.43 2.87
N LEU A 143 25.98 2.67 2.82
CA LEU A 143 25.02 2.09 3.74
C LEU A 143 24.53 0.74 3.24
N ILE A 144 24.39 -0.20 4.16
CA ILE A 144 23.93 -1.56 3.93
C ILE A 144 22.60 -1.73 4.64
N PHE A 145 21.59 -2.17 3.91
CA PHE A 145 20.21 -2.34 4.37
C PHE A 145 19.73 -3.79 4.26
N ALA A 146 18.67 -4.09 4.99
CA ALA A 146 17.85 -5.28 4.80
C ALA A 146 16.42 -4.86 4.44
N ASN A 147 16.09 -4.77 3.15
CA ASN A 147 14.85 -4.21 2.61
C ASN A 147 14.84 -2.67 2.65
N ALA A 148 15.85 -2.09 2.02
CA ALA A 148 16.15 -0.65 1.98
C ALA A 148 14.95 0.26 1.68
N ASP A 149 14.01 -0.21 0.85
CA ASP A 149 12.81 0.53 0.48
C ASP A 149 11.97 0.95 1.71
N PHE A 150 11.97 0.14 2.77
CA PHE A 150 11.26 0.44 4.00
C PHE A 150 11.98 1.55 4.79
N ASP A 151 13.25 1.35 5.12
CA ASP A 151 14.03 2.27 5.95
C ASP A 151 14.20 3.63 5.31
N LEU A 152 14.53 3.67 4.01
CA LEU A 152 14.67 4.90 3.23
C LEU A 152 13.39 5.75 3.22
N SER A 153 12.22 5.10 3.24
CA SER A 153 10.93 5.80 3.27
C SER A 153 10.71 6.52 4.59
N PHE A 154 10.95 5.85 5.71
CA PHE A 154 10.75 6.42 7.05
C PHE A 154 11.82 7.46 7.40
N ILE A 155 13.08 7.20 7.07
CA ILE A 155 14.20 8.18 7.28
C ILE A 155 13.89 9.46 6.53
N PHE A 156 13.48 9.36 5.25
CA PHE A 156 13.14 10.56 4.49
C PHE A 156 11.93 11.29 5.04
N LYS A 157 10.87 10.56 5.41
CA LYS A 157 9.63 11.16 5.89
C LYS A 157 9.81 11.90 7.23
N ASP A 158 10.47 11.26 8.20
CA ASP A 158 10.50 11.76 9.57
C ASP A 158 11.75 12.60 9.87
N LEU A 159 12.89 12.31 9.21
CA LEU A 159 14.14 13.03 9.43
C LEU A 159 14.50 13.99 8.29
N HIS A 160 13.82 13.93 7.15
CA HIS A 160 14.14 14.73 5.94
C HIS A 160 15.59 14.52 5.45
N VAL A 161 16.09 13.30 5.58
CA VAL A 161 17.43 12.87 5.12
C VAL A 161 17.25 11.87 3.97
N ASP A 162 17.95 12.04 2.86
CA ASP A 162 17.85 11.17 1.68
C ASP A 162 19.06 10.25 1.53
N PHE A 163 18.97 9.06 2.03
CA PHE A 163 20.01 8.04 1.90
C PHE A 163 19.98 7.24 0.59
N CYS A 164 19.14 7.62 -0.40
CA CYS A 164 19.07 6.88 -1.67
C CYS A 164 20.44 6.80 -2.38
N ASP A 165 21.24 7.87 -2.35
CA ASP A 165 22.58 7.89 -2.93
C ASP A 165 23.65 7.23 -2.04
N ARG A 166 23.31 6.94 -0.80
CA ARG A 166 24.18 6.21 0.15
C ARG A 166 23.81 4.74 0.23
N CYS A 167 22.63 4.33 -0.27
CA CYS A 167 22.20 2.92 -0.32
C CYS A 167 23.10 2.15 -1.29
N TYR A 168 24.09 1.48 -0.72
CA TYR A 168 25.08 0.74 -1.49
C TYR A 168 24.63 -0.69 -1.73
N TYR A 169 23.98 -1.33 -0.75
CA TYR A 169 23.64 -2.74 -0.82
C TYR A 169 22.37 -3.05 -0.02
N ASP A 170 21.49 -3.86 -0.59
CA ASP A 170 20.35 -4.46 0.10
C ASP A 170 20.51 -5.97 0.12
N VAL A 171 20.70 -6.53 1.32
CA VAL A 171 20.98 -7.97 1.49
C VAL A 171 19.79 -8.86 1.13
N ILE A 172 18.57 -8.38 1.26
CA ILE A 172 17.36 -9.13 0.92
C ILE A 172 17.12 -9.11 -0.59
N LEU A 173 17.26 -7.94 -1.22
CA LEU A 173 17.13 -7.79 -2.67
C LEU A 173 18.20 -8.62 -3.40
N ALA A 174 19.47 -8.50 -2.99
CA ALA A 174 20.56 -9.29 -3.55
C ALA A 174 20.30 -10.80 -3.41
N TRP A 175 19.80 -11.24 -2.24
CA TRP A 175 19.48 -12.64 -2.03
C TRP A 175 18.39 -13.13 -2.98
N ARG A 176 17.33 -12.37 -3.15
CA ARG A 176 16.23 -12.72 -4.08
C ARG A 176 16.71 -12.86 -5.52
N CYS A 177 17.65 -12.02 -5.96
CA CYS A 177 18.27 -12.15 -7.28
C CYS A 177 19.13 -13.42 -7.40
N MET A 178 19.85 -13.78 -6.34
CA MET A 178 20.72 -14.98 -6.33
C MET A 178 19.96 -16.30 -6.18
N LYS A 179 18.84 -16.29 -5.46
CA LYS A 179 18.09 -17.50 -5.03
C LYS A 179 16.59 -17.21 -4.94
N GLU A 180 15.97 -16.87 -6.06
CA GLU A 180 14.54 -16.49 -6.15
C GLU A 180 13.57 -17.53 -5.58
N ASN A 181 13.91 -18.82 -5.68
CA ASN A 181 13.06 -19.93 -5.22
C ASN A 181 13.31 -20.33 -3.76
N GLU A 182 14.11 -19.59 -3.01
CA GLU A 182 14.35 -19.89 -1.57
C GLU A 182 13.14 -19.40 -0.74
N PRO A 183 12.40 -20.31 -0.06
CA PRO A 183 11.16 -19.94 0.63
C PRO A 183 11.37 -19.09 1.89
N LYS A 184 12.56 -19.18 2.53
CA LYS A 184 12.94 -18.40 3.71
C LYS A 184 14.01 -17.39 3.33
N ASN A 185 13.61 -16.15 3.12
CA ASN A 185 14.46 -15.05 2.69
C ASN A 185 14.44 -13.84 3.65
N ASP A 186 14.01 -14.04 4.89
CA ASP A 186 14.12 -13.00 5.92
C ASP A 186 15.56 -12.93 6.47
N LEU A 187 15.95 -11.75 6.94
CA LEU A 187 17.30 -11.43 7.40
C LEU A 187 17.86 -12.47 8.38
N LYS A 188 17.11 -12.81 9.43
CA LYS A 188 17.56 -13.68 10.50
C LYS A 188 17.70 -15.13 10.05
N SER A 189 16.79 -15.62 9.23
CA SER A 189 16.88 -16.95 8.63
C SER A 189 18.11 -17.07 7.71
N LEU A 190 18.37 -16.06 6.88
CA LEU A 190 19.53 -16.04 5.99
C LEU A 190 20.83 -15.95 6.77
N TYR A 191 20.90 -15.05 7.75
CA TYR A 191 22.08 -14.91 8.62
C TYR A 191 22.41 -16.22 9.35
N ASN A 192 21.42 -16.83 9.99
CA ASN A 192 21.62 -18.11 10.68
C ASN A 192 22.10 -19.20 9.73
N LYS A 193 21.45 -19.33 8.56
CA LYS A 193 21.79 -20.40 7.60
C LYS A 193 23.20 -20.23 7.01
N TYR A 194 23.57 -19.03 6.62
CA TYR A 194 24.75 -18.80 5.79
C TYR A 194 25.95 -18.25 6.55
N VAL A 195 25.74 -17.43 7.56
CA VAL A 195 26.82 -16.86 8.39
C VAL A 195 27.09 -17.76 9.59
N LEU A 196 26.06 -18.10 10.36
CA LEU A 196 26.18 -18.96 11.54
C LEU A 196 26.19 -20.46 11.23
N LYS A 197 25.95 -20.85 9.96
CA LYS A 197 25.93 -22.26 9.51
C LYS A 197 24.92 -23.12 10.27
N GLY A 198 23.78 -22.56 10.61
CA GLY A 198 22.69 -23.23 11.34
C GLY A 198 22.92 -23.38 12.83
N LYS A 199 23.94 -22.75 13.41
CA LYS A 199 24.28 -22.86 14.84
C LYS A 199 23.57 -21.83 15.73
N GLY A 200 22.83 -20.87 15.14
CA GLY A 200 22.07 -19.87 15.88
C GLY A 200 20.61 -20.28 16.06
N ASP A 201 19.94 -19.54 16.91
CA ASP A 201 18.47 -19.57 17.06
C ASP A 201 17.90 -18.26 16.48
N PRO A 202 17.29 -18.31 15.28
CA PRO A 202 16.88 -17.10 14.58
C PRO A 202 15.52 -16.59 15.06
N MET A 203 15.44 -16.09 16.28
CA MET A 203 14.22 -15.45 16.78
C MET A 203 13.91 -14.17 16.00
N LYS A 204 12.65 -14.04 15.59
CA LYS A 204 12.14 -12.93 14.78
C LYS A 204 11.49 -11.87 15.67
N PHE A 205 11.21 -10.70 15.09
CA PHE A 205 10.46 -9.65 15.75
C PHE A 205 9.15 -10.15 16.37
N SER A 206 8.39 -10.95 15.62
CA SER A 206 7.11 -11.52 16.07
C SER A 206 7.22 -12.50 17.24
N ASP A 207 8.42 -12.99 17.55
CA ASP A 207 8.64 -13.89 18.70
C ASP A 207 8.79 -13.11 20.01
N PHE A 208 9.10 -11.82 19.92
CA PHE A 208 9.24 -10.89 21.04
C PHE A 208 8.13 -9.85 21.10
N PHE A 209 7.81 -9.22 19.97
CA PHE A 209 6.98 -8.03 19.93
C PHE A 209 5.79 -8.18 18.98
N THR A 210 4.74 -7.44 19.29
CA THR A 210 3.78 -6.99 18.28
C THR A 210 4.16 -5.56 17.86
N PRO A 211 3.94 -5.15 16.58
CA PRO A 211 4.28 -3.79 16.15
C PRO A 211 3.69 -2.70 17.03
N SER A 212 2.47 -2.89 17.53
CA SER A 212 1.79 -1.94 18.40
C SER A 212 2.38 -1.81 19.81
N LEU A 213 3.19 -2.77 20.28
CA LEU A 213 3.80 -2.74 21.61
C LEU A 213 5.24 -2.25 21.61
N PHE A 214 5.95 -2.37 20.48
CA PHE A 214 7.35 -1.97 20.40
C PHE A 214 7.60 -0.50 20.79
N PRO A 215 6.77 0.48 20.40
CA PRO A 215 6.93 1.87 20.84
C PRO A 215 6.86 2.05 22.36
N PHE A 216 6.20 1.16 23.07
CA PHE A 216 6.07 1.19 24.53
C PHE A 216 7.17 0.40 25.26
N CYS A 217 8.05 -0.25 24.52
CA CYS A 217 9.20 -0.94 25.11
C CYS A 217 10.20 0.07 25.65
N LYS A 218 10.85 -0.26 26.78
CA LYS A 218 11.94 0.58 27.30
C LYS A 218 13.07 0.65 26.28
N PRO A 219 13.65 1.82 26.00
CA PRO A 219 14.77 1.98 25.06
C PRO A 219 15.93 1.01 25.30
N SER A 220 16.27 0.75 26.58
CA SER A 220 17.32 -0.19 26.95
C SER A 220 17.02 -1.66 26.63
N VAL A 221 15.75 -2.04 26.53
CA VAL A 221 15.34 -3.38 26.11
C VAL A 221 15.23 -3.44 24.59
N ALA A 222 14.64 -2.42 23.98
CA ALA A 222 14.54 -2.29 22.52
C ALA A 222 15.92 -2.33 21.85
N SER A 223 16.94 -1.67 22.44
CA SER A 223 18.30 -1.64 21.92
C SER A 223 18.94 -3.01 21.76
N LEU A 224 18.68 -3.94 22.66
CA LEU A 224 19.25 -5.28 22.61
C LEU A 224 18.78 -6.05 21.37
N TYR A 225 17.52 -5.85 20.98
CA TYR A 225 16.96 -6.46 19.78
C TYR A 225 17.36 -5.69 18.52
N ALA A 226 17.05 -4.39 18.48
CA ALA A 226 17.13 -3.58 17.29
C ALA A 226 18.58 -3.36 16.81
N ALA A 227 19.52 -3.06 17.72
CA ALA A 227 20.93 -2.84 17.34
C ALA A 227 21.53 -4.07 16.64
N ASN A 228 21.10 -5.28 17.03
CA ASN A 228 21.59 -6.50 16.41
C ASN A 228 21.22 -6.61 14.92
N ASP A 229 20.07 -6.07 14.49
CA ASP A 229 19.62 -6.17 13.10
C ASP A 229 20.55 -5.39 12.14
N ALA A 230 21.05 -4.21 12.52
CA ALA A 230 22.06 -3.48 11.74
C ALA A 230 23.39 -4.26 11.63
N LYS A 231 23.81 -4.94 12.70
CA LYS A 231 25.03 -5.77 12.70
C LYS A 231 24.89 -6.99 11.79
N ILE A 232 23.85 -7.79 11.96
CA ILE A 232 23.67 -8.99 11.14
C ILE A 232 23.43 -8.67 9.67
N THR A 233 22.84 -7.51 9.37
CA THR A 233 22.74 -6.96 8.01
C THR A 233 24.12 -6.75 7.40
N TYR A 234 25.02 -6.09 8.11
CA TYR A 234 26.38 -5.88 7.66
C TYR A 234 27.18 -7.20 7.53
N GLU A 235 27.04 -8.12 8.47
CA GLU A 235 27.73 -9.42 8.42
C GLU A 235 27.22 -10.29 7.28
N LEU A 236 25.93 -10.28 7.00
CA LEU A 236 25.33 -10.96 5.86
C LEU A 236 25.82 -10.34 4.54
N PHE A 237 25.90 -9.01 4.44
CA PHE A 237 26.54 -8.33 3.30
C PHE A 237 27.96 -8.83 3.06
N LYS A 238 28.79 -8.88 4.09
CA LYS A 238 30.17 -9.40 3.95
C LYS A 238 30.23 -10.83 3.42
N TRP A 239 29.25 -11.65 3.83
CA TRP A 239 29.15 -13.01 3.31
C TRP A 239 28.70 -13.03 1.85
N GLN A 240 27.71 -12.21 1.47
CA GLN A 240 27.12 -12.15 0.13
C GLN A 240 28.03 -11.50 -0.92
N LEU A 241 28.75 -10.42 -0.55
CA LEU A 241 29.52 -9.59 -1.48
C LEU A 241 30.42 -10.39 -2.44
N PRO A 242 31.16 -11.43 -2.00
CA PRO A 242 31.98 -12.24 -2.91
C PRO A 242 31.18 -12.98 -3.98
N TYR A 243 29.89 -13.27 -3.74
CA TYR A 243 29.00 -13.91 -4.73
C TYR A 243 28.37 -12.90 -5.68
N CYS A 244 28.32 -11.62 -5.29
CA CYS A 244 27.79 -10.51 -6.08
C CYS A 244 28.90 -9.68 -6.75
N THR A 245 30.15 -10.11 -6.70
CA THR A 245 31.29 -9.45 -7.39
C THR A 245 31.71 -10.32 -8.56
N GLU A 246 31.47 -9.86 -9.78
CA GLU A 246 31.60 -10.63 -11.03
C GLU A 246 32.94 -11.35 -11.16
N ASP A 247 34.05 -10.67 -10.87
CA ASP A 247 35.41 -11.23 -11.00
C ASP A 247 35.82 -12.12 -9.82
N ASN A 248 35.03 -12.19 -8.77
CA ASN A 248 35.37 -13.00 -7.61
C ASN A 248 35.24 -14.51 -7.91
N PRO A 249 36.22 -15.34 -7.47
CA PRO A 249 36.17 -16.79 -7.69
C PRO A 249 34.92 -17.49 -7.11
N LYS A 250 34.28 -16.94 -6.07
CA LYS A 250 33.03 -17.49 -5.54
C LYS A 250 31.85 -17.22 -6.47
N CYS A 251 31.78 -16.03 -7.08
CA CYS A 251 30.77 -15.67 -8.08
C CYS A 251 30.87 -16.60 -9.29
N LYS A 252 32.08 -16.72 -9.87
CA LYS A 252 32.36 -17.58 -11.03
C LYS A 252 32.04 -19.05 -10.77
N ARG A 253 32.44 -19.60 -9.61
CA ARG A 253 32.10 -20.99 -9.24
C ARG A 253 30.60 -21.23 -9.02
N ALA A 254 29.87 -20.21 -8.62
CA ALA A 254 28.44 -20.29 -8.43
C ALA A 254 27.63 -19.94 -9.70
N HIS A 255 28.30 -19.56 -10.80
CA HIS A 255 27.71 -19.11 -12.07
C HIS A 255 26.74 -17.92 -11.89
N LEU A 256 27.16 -16.93 -11.08
CA LEU A 256 26.36 -15.76 -10.71
C LEU A 256 26.81 -14.46 -11.43
N GLU A 257 27.68 -14.52 -12.45
CA GLU A 257 28.23 -13.34 -13.12
C GLU A 257 27.12 -12.48 -13.75
N ALA A 258 26.15 -13.12 -14.40
CA ALA A 258 24.99 -12.41 -14.98
C ALA A 258 24.09 -11.80 -13.88
N VAL A 259 23.92 -12.51 -12.77
CA VAL A 259 23.16 -12.03 -11.60
C VAL A 259 23.89 -10.86 -10.94
N SER A 260 25.22 -10.93 -10.83
CA SER A 260 26.04 -9.81 -10.33
C SER A 260 25.82 -8.55 -11.17
N ARG A 261 25.88 -8.65 -12.50
CA ARG A 261 25.60 -7.52 -13.40
C ARG A 261 24.17 -6.99 -13.23
N LEU A 262 23.18 -7.87 -13.06
CA LEU A 262 21.80 -7.48 -12.81
C LEU A 262 21.67 -6.69 -11.50
N ILE A 263 22.26 -7.19 -10.40
CA ILE A 263 22.20 -6.55 -9.08
C ILE A 263 22.79 -5.14 -9.13
N TRP A 264 24.01 -5.00 -9.64
CA TRP A 264 24.70 -3.71 -9.65
C TRP A 264 24.24 -2.76 -10.77
N GLY A 265 23.86 -3.30 -11.92
CA GLY A 265 23.48 -2.48 -13.07
C GLY A 265 22.03 -2.10 -13.14
N VAL A 266 21.15 -2.84 -12.46
CA VAL A 266 19.71 -2.64 -12.53
C VAL A 266 19.08 -2.53 -11.13
N GLU A 267 19.18 -3.59 -10.32
CA GLU A 267 18.35 -3.69 -9.12
C GLU A 267 18.70 -2.64 -8.05
N PHE A 268 19.97 -2.42 -7.75
CA PHE A 268 20.35 -1.41 -6.77
C PHE A 268 20.09 0.02 -7.25
N PRO A 269 20.44 0.42 -8.50
CA PRO A 269 20.02 1.73 -9.01
C PRO A 269 18.50 1.95 -9.03
N LEU A 270 17.73 0.88 -9.23
CA LEU A 270 16.27 0.94 -9.28
C LEU A 270 15.65 1.25 -7.90
N ILE A 271 16.32 0.96 -6.78
CA ILE A 271 15.86 1.35 -5.43
C ILE A 271 15.54 2.84 -5.37
N LYS A 272 16.46 3.68 -5.84
CA LYS A 272 16.27 5.14 -5.88
C LYS A 272 15.09 5.56 -6.74
N VAL A 273 14.86 4.87 -7.86
CA VAL A 273 13.72 5.14 -8.74
C VAL A 273 12.41 4.76 -8.06
N CYS A 274 12.33 3.59 -7.43
CA CYS A 274 11.16 3.15 -6.68
C CYS A 274 10.83 4.11 -5.53
N GLN A 275 11.85 4.56 -4.78
CA GLN A 275 11.71 5.58 -3.74
C GLN A 275 11.16 6.89 -4.29
N LYS A 276 11.70 7.36 -5.42
CA LYS A 276 11.22 8.59 -6.06
C LYS A 276 9.77 8.45 -6.54
N MET A 277 9.41 7.32 -7.12
CA MET A 277 8.03 7.03 -7.54
C MET A 277 7.08 7.00 -6.34
N HIS A 278 7.46 6.32 -5.25
CA HIS A 278 6.68 6.28 -4.01
C HIS A 278 6.48 7.69 -3.43
N ARG A 279 7.58 8.46 -3.25
CA ARG A 279 7.55 9.83 -2.68
C ARG A 279 6.77 10.81 -3.54
N THR A 280 6.88 10.70 -4.86
CA THR A 280 6.12 11.56 -5.79
C THR A 280 4.64 11.23 -5.75
N GLY A 281 4.28 9.96 -5.65
CA GLY A 281 2.89 9.51 -5.70
C GLY A 281 2.20 9.80 -7.04
N MET A 282 0.97 9.35 -7.15
CA MET A 282 0.12 9.57 -8.33
C MET A 282 -1.13 10.35 -7.90
N TYR A 283 -1.37 11.49 -8.52
CA TYR A 283 -2.54 12.32 -8.23
C TYR A 283 -3.83 11.61 -8.62
N LEU A 284 -4.81 11.61 -7.72
CA LEU A 284 -6.16 11.12 -7.97
C LEU A 284 -7.15 12.28 -7.91
N ASP A 285 -7.91 12.45 -8.99
CA ASP A 285 -9.00 13.43 -9.04
C ASP A 285 -10.21 12.89 -8.28
N MET A 286 -10.42 13.42 -7.07
CA MET A 286 -11.47 12.98 -6.16
C MET A 286 -12.88 13.25 -6.67
N ASP A 287 -13.08 14.26 -7.49
CA ASP A 287 -14.40 14.58 -8.02
C ASP A 287 -14.76 13.59 -9.14
N VAL A 288 -13.82 13.34 -10.04
CA VAL A 288 -13.96 12.25 -11.03
C VAL A 288 -14.16 10.90 -10.35
N ALA A 289 -13.41 10.62 -9.29
CA ALA A 289 -13.54 9.37 -8.55
C ALA A 289 -14.95 9.16 -7.95
N LYS A 290 -15.54 10.21 -7.36
CA LYS A 290 -16.92 10.18 -6.82
C LYS A 290 -17.95 9.84 -7.89
N VAL A 291 -17.80 10.44 -9.08
CA VAL A 291 -18.70 10.19 -10.22
C VAL A 291 -18.60 8.74 -10.66
N ILE A 292 -17.37 8.26 -10.85
CA ILE A 292 -17.13 6.87 -11.24
C ILE A 292 -17.66 5.91 -10.17
N GLN A 293 -17.48 6.21 -8.88
CA GLN A 293 -18.07 5.43 -7.79
C GLN A 293 -19.58 5.32 -7.92
N LYS A 294 -20.27 6.44 -8.08
CA LYS A 294 -21.74 6.46 -8.24
C LYS A 294 -22.17 5.63 -9.45
N ARG A 295 -21.52 5.85 -10.59
CA ARG A 295 -21.82 5.14 -11.84
C ARG A 295 -21.66 3.61 -11.71
N TYR A 296 -20.54 3.17 -11.17
CA TYR A 296 -20.28 1.72 -11.00
C TYR A 296 -21.21 1.08 -9.98
N LYS A 297 -21.54 1.77 -8.88
CA LYS A 297 -22.49 1.29 -7.87
C LYS A 297 -23.90 1.16 -8.45
N THR A 298 -24.40 2.17 -9.17
CA THR A 298 -25.68 2.11 -9.86
C THR A 298 -25.72 1.01 -10.93
N LYS A 299 -24.64 0.87 -11.72
CA LYS A 299 -24.53 -0.21 -12.69
C LYS A 299 -24.58 -1.59 -12.03
N ARG A 300 -23.84 -1.77 -10.92
CA ARG A 300 -23.87 -3.02 -10.15
C ARG A 300 -25.26 -3.32 -9.62
N GLU A 301 -25.96 -2.34 -9.05
CA GLU A 301 -27.32 -2.50 -8.52
C GLU A 301 -28.26 -3.03 -9.60
N LYS A 302 -28.29 -2.41 -10.78
CA LYS A 302 -29.09 -2.86 -11.92
C LYS A 302 -28.74 -4.29 -12.35
N GLU A 303 -27.46 -4.64 -12.40
CA GLU A 303 -27.04 -5.99 -12.81
C GLU A 303 -27.35 -7.04 -11.72
N VAL A 304 -27.32 -6.65 -10.44
CA VAL A 304 -27.72 -7.50 -9.31
C VAL A 304 -29.23 -7.74 -9.35
N GLU A 305 -30.04 -6.72 -9.53
CA GLU A 305 -31.50 -6.84 -9.66
C GLU A 305 -31.87 -7.79 -10.81
N LYS A 306 -31.23 -7.62 -11.96
CA LYS A 306 -31.41 -8.51 -13.11
C LYS A 306 -31.06 -9.97 -12.76
N LEU A 307 -29.92 -10.17 -12.09
CA LEU A 307 -29.51 -11.51 -11.64
C LEU A 307 -30.52 -12.12 -10.67
N GLN A 308 -30.99 -11.33 -9.70
CA GLN A 308 -31.96 -11.77 -8.71
C GLN A 308 -33.31 -12.19 -9.34
N SER A 309 -33.76 -11.43 -10.36
CA SER A 309 -34.96 -11.81 -11.14
C SER A 309 -34.76 -13.12 -11.88
N MET A 310 -33.62 -13.29 -12.56
CA MET A 310 -33.31 -14.56 -13.26
C MET A 310 -33.25 -15.77 -12.30
N VAL A 311 -32.67 -15.57 -11.12
CA VAL A 311 -32.61 -16.62 -10.09
C VAL A 311 -34.01 -16.92 -9.54
N GLN A 312 -34.86 -15.90 -9.37
CA GLN A 312 -36.25 -16.10 -8.94
C GLN A 312 -37.03 -16.94 -9.97
N GLU A 313 -36.91 -16.64 -11.26
CA GLU A 313 -37.52 -17.42 -12.33
C GLU A 313 -37.09 -18.91 -12.30
N ILE A 314 -35.80 -19.16 -12.01
CA ILE A 314 -35.29 -20.53 -11.86
C ILE A 314 -35.89 -21.22 -10.64
N ILE A 315 -36.01 -20.51 -9.50
CA ILE A 315 -36.65 -21.06 -8.29
C ILE A 315 -38.11 -21.43 -8.59
N ASP A 316 -38.87 -20.53 -9.22
CA ASP A 316 -40.28 -20.70 -9.49
C ASP A 316 -40.54 -21.82 -10.51
N SER A 317 -39.61 -22.07 -11.43
CA SER A 317 -39.68 -23.14 -12.42
C SER A 317 -39.11 -24.47 -11.93
N SER A 318 -38.40 -24.49 -10.80
CA SER A 318 -37.79 -25.71 -10.27
C SER A 318 -38.84 -26.60 -9.58
N SER A 319 -38.85 -27.90 -9.90
CA SER A 319 -39.69 -28.91 -9.25
C SER A 319 -39.02 -29.55 -8.02
N VAL A 320 -37.98 -28.93 -7.47
CA VAL A 320 -37.24 -29.46 -6.33
C VAL A 320 -38.09 -29.36 -5.05
N PRO A 321 -38.41 -30.49 -4.38
CA PRO A 321 -39.20 -30.44 -3.15
C PRO A 321 -38.50 -29.66 -2.06
N THR A 322 -39.25 -28.83 -1.34
CA THR A 322 -38.77 -28.05 -0.19
C THR A 322 -38.37 -28.90 1.03
N SER A 323 -38.50 -30.22 0.95
CA SER A 323 -38.12 -31.19 1.99
C SER A 323 -36.67 -31.66 1.83
N PHE A 324 -35.73 -30.75 1.99
CA PHE A 324 -34.30 -31.11 2.13
C PHE A 324 -33.95 -31.32 3.61
N ASN A 325 -33.15 -32.34 3.92
CA ASN A 325 -32.57 -32.59 5.24
C ASN A 325 -31.59 -31.50 5.68
N SER A 326 -31.30 -30.50 4.83
CA SER A 326 -30.48 -29.34 5.11
C SER A 326 -31.19 -28.08 4.60
N ARG A 327 -31.15 -27.01 5.41
CA ARG A 327 -31.69 -25.69 5.06
C ARG A 327 -31.05 -25.20 3.77
N PRO A 328 -31.81 -24.81 2.72
CA PRO A 328 -31.24 -24.28 1.50
C PRO A 328 -30.49 -22.97 1.78
N PRO A 329 -29.37 -22.68 1.09
CA PRO A 329 -28.59 -21.50 1.32
C PRO A 329 -29.30 -20.18 0.99
N PHE A 330 -30.35 -20.26 0.14
CA PHE A 330 -31.28 -19.16 -0.15
C PHE A 330 -32.61 -19.73 -0.61
N VAL A 331 -33.71 -18.97 -0.46
CA VAL A 331 -35.07 -19.35 -0.83
C VAL A 331 -35.73 -18.36 -1.79
N ARG A 332 -35.18 -17.19 -1.96
CA ARG A 332 -35.66 -16.12 -2.84
C ARG A 332 -34.51 -15.58 -3.67
N GLY A 333 -34.80 -15.17 -4.90
CA GLY A 333 -33.78 -14.58 -5.79
C GLY A 333 -33.00 -13.41 -5.16
N LYS A 334 -33.68 -12.58 -4.39
CA LYS A 334 -33.05 -11.45 -3.68
C LYS A 334 -32.02 -11.85 -2.61
N ASP A 335 -32.11 -13.06 -2.10
CA ASP A 335 -31.18 -13.58 -1.09
C ASP A 335 -29.95 -14.26 -1.74
N PHE A 336 -29.94 -14.40 -3.07
CA PHE A 336 -28.84 -15.01 -3.81
C PHE A 336 -27.59 -14.14 -3.79
N ASN A 337 -26.46 -14.72 -3.38
CA ASN A 337 -25.15 -14.07 -3.40
C ASN A 337 -24.27 -14.73 -4.47
N PRO A 338 -23.96 -14.02 -5.58
CA PRO A 338 -23.13 -14.57 -6.65
C PRO A 338 -21.67 -14.85 -6.25
N ASN A 339 -21.18 -14.26 -5.15
CA ASN A 339 -19.84 -14.49 -4.63
C ASN A 339 -19.76 -15.68 -3.65
N SER A 340 -20.90 -16.24 -3.23
CA SER A 340 -20.96 -17.38 -2.32
C SER A 340 -20.90 -18.69 -3.11
N PRO A 341 -19.83 -19.52 -3.00
CA PRO A 341 -19.79 -20.82 -3.66
C PRO A 341 -20.97 -21.73 -3.29
N PRO A 342 -21.43 -21.82 -2.04
CA PRO A 342 -22.64 -22.59 -1.69
C PRO A 342 -23.90 -22.13 -2.43
N HIS A 343 -24.11 -20.81 -2.59
CA HIS A 343 -25.27 -20.29 -3.33
C HIS A 343 -25.20 -20.67 -4.81
N VAL A 344 -24.04 -20.48 -5.44
CA VAL A 344 -23.87 -20.79 -6.86
C VAL A 344 -23.95 -22.30 -7.10
N LYS A 345 -23.39 -23.13 -6.22
CA LYS A 345 -23.53 -24.59 -6.30
C LYS A 345 -25.00 -25.04 -6.20
N TYR A 346 -25.75 -24.52 -5.24
CA TYR A 346 -27.16 -24.82 -5.07
C TYR A 346 -27.97 -24.41 -6.30
N LEU A 347 -27.73 -23.24 -6.86
CA LEU A 347 -28.37 -22.79 -8.09
C LEU A 347 -28.08 -23.74 -9.26
N LEU A 348 -26.82 -24.04 -9.53
CA LEU A 348 -26.43 -24.80 -10.73
C LEU A 348 -26.76 -26.29 -10.61
N TYR A 349 -26.38 -26.92 -9.52
CA TYR A 349 -26.45 -28.38 -9.39
C TYR A 349 -27.75 -28.89 -8.77
N THR A 350 -28.42 -28.07 -7.96
CA THR A 350 -29.67 -28.48 -7.31
C THR A 350 -30.89 -27.94 -8.05
N LEU A 351 -30.97 -26.63 -8.27
CA LEU A 351 -32.14 -26.02 -8.89
C LEU A 351 -32.18 -26.23 -10.41
N MET A 352 -31.05 -26.10 -11.09
CA MET A 352 -30.95 -26.24 -12.55
C MET A 352 -30.61 -27.66 -12.99
N GLY A 353 -30.21 -28.56 -12.08
CA GLY A 353 -29.90 -29.95 -12.40
C GLY A 353 -28.67 -30.16 -13.30
N ILE A 354 -27.71 -29.22 -13.32
CA ILE A 354 -26.50 -29.34 -14.13
C ILE A 354 -25.72 -30.57 -13.65
N PRO A 355 -25.26 -31.46 -14.56
CA PRO A 355 -24.49 -32.65 -14.17
C PRO A 355 -23.22 -32.28 -13.42
N LYS A 356 -22.98 -33.00 -12.31
CA LYS A 356 -21.73 -32.84 -11.53
C LYS A 356 -20.59 -33.50 -12.29
N GLY A 357 -19.50 -32.75 -12.52
CA GLY A 357 -18.26 -33.30 -13.01
C GLY A 357 -17.47 -34.00 -11.90
N LYS A 358 -16.12 -34.05 -12.02
CA LYS A 358 -15.25 -34.58 -10.96
C LYS A 358 -15.36 -33.79 -9.64
N SER A 359 -15.75 -32.49 -9.72
CA SER A 359 -16.04 -31.63 -8.57
C SER A 359 -17.09 -30.59 -8.96
N GLU A 360 -17.83 -30.10 -7.95
CA GLU A 360 -18.78 -29.00 -8.13
C GLU A 360 -18.01 -27.67 -8.22
N SER A 361 -17.66 -27.26 -9.45
CA SER A 361 -16.98 -25.99 -9.67
C SER A 361 -17.94 -24.80 -9.75
N THR A 362 -17.48 -23.64 -9.31
CA THR A 362 -18.15 -22.34 -9.45
C THR A 362 -17.17 -21.27 -9.91
N ASP A 363 -16.01 -21.70 -10.40
CA ASP A 363 -14.96 -20.80 -10.88
C ASP A 363 -15.34 -20.12 -12.21
N LYS A 364 -14.55 -19.13 -12.57
CA LYS A 364 -14.78 -18.31 -13.77
C LYS A 364 -14.78 -19.15 -15.05
N ASN A 365 -13.86 -20.12 -15.16
CA ASN A 365 -13.69 -20.90 -16.38
C ASN A 365 -14.88 -21.81 -16.59
N PHE A 366 -15.30 -22.53 -15.55
CA PHE A 366 -16.46 -23.39 -15.59
C PHE A 366 -17.76 -22.63 -15.92
N LEU A 367 -17.98 -21.45 -15.28
CA LEU A 367 -19.16 -20.64 -15.57
C LEU A 367 -19.16 -20.09 -17.02
N ASN A 368 -17.99 -19.78 -17.58
CA ASN A 368 -17.85 -19.39 -18.98
C ASN A 368 -18.13 -20.55 -19.94
N GLU A 369 -17.65 -21.77 -19.62
CA GLU A 369 -17.91 -22.98 -20.43
C GLU A 369 -19.38 -23.31 -20.49
N LEU A 370 -20.11 -23.16 -19.38
CA LEU A 370 -21.57 -23.35 -19.35
C LEU A 370 -22.32 -22.38 -20.26
N ASN A 371 -21.81 -21.15 -20.40
CA ASN A 371 -22.32 -20.08 -21.25
C ASN A 371 -23.86 -19.89 -21.19
N LEU A 372 -24.44 -20.04 -20.00
CA LEU A 372 -25.86 -19.84 -19.76
C LEU A 372 -26.17 -18.37 -19.43
N PRO A 373 -27.35 -17.84 -19.73
CA PRO A 373 -27.71 -16.47 -19.39
C PRO A 373 -27.45 -16.12 -17.91
N VAL A 374 -27.78 -16.99 -16.98
CA VAL A 374 -27.58 -16.77 -15.54
C VAL A 374 -26.11 -16.86 -15.16
N THR A 375 -25.30 -17.77 -15.75
CA THR A 375 -23.88 -17.86 -15.45
C THR A 375 -23.12 -16.65 -15.99
N ASN A 376 -23.48 -16.15 -17.16
CA ASN A 376 -22.93 -14.92 -17.73
C ASN A 376 -23.29 -13.71 -16.85
N GLN A 377 -24.50 -13.66 -16.33
CA GLN A 377 -24.93 -12.60 -15.42
C GLN A 377 -24.19 -12.67 -14.06
N ILE A 378 -23.96 -13.86 -13.52
CA ILE A 378 -23.12 -14.08 -12.32
C ILE A 378 -21.72 -13.52 -12.56
N LEU A 379 -21.08 -13.86 -13.68
CA LEU A 379 -19.74 -13.39 -14.03
C LEU A 379 -19.68 -11.87 -14.18
N LYS A 380 -20.71 -11.28 -14.78
CA LYS A 380 -20.82 -9.82 -14.92
C LYS A 380 -20.88 -9.12 -13.57
N VAL A 381 -21.71 -9.60 -12.66
CA VAL A 381 -21.81 -9.04 -11.30
C VAL A 381 -20.50 -9.23 -10.51
N ARG A 382 -19.89 -10.43 -10.60
CA ARG A 382 -18.58 -10.69 -9.97
C ARG A 382 -17.50 -9.75 -10.49
N SER A 383 -17.45 -9.52 -11.80
CA SER A 383 -16.48 -8.59 -12.40
C SER A 383 -16.67 -7.17 -11.90
N LEU A 384 -17.91 -6.68 -11.82
CA LEU A 384 -18.22 -5.36 -11.25
C LEU A 384 -17.82 -5.26 -9.77
N ASN A 385 -18.08 -6.30 -8.98
CA ASN A 385 -17.67 -6.33 -7.57
C ASN A 385 -16.14 -6.24 -7.43
N VAL A 386 -15.39 -6.96 -8.26
CA VAL A 386 -13.92 -6.86 -8.26
C VAL A 386 -13.47 -5.45 -8.61
N LEU A 387 -14.02 -4.83 -9.66
CA LEU A 387 -13.65 -3.47 -10.06
C LEU A 387 -13.96 -2.44 -8.96
N ILE A 388 -15.15 -2.54 -8.36
CA ILE A 388 -15.57 -1.63 -7.28
C ILE A 388 -14.68 -1.80 -6.05
N ASN A 389 -14.56 -3.01 -5.54
CA ASN A 389 -13.86 -3.26 -4.27
C ASN A 389 -12.34 -3.07 -4.38
N THR A 390 -11.77 -3.36 -5.57
CA THR A 390 -10.31 -3.31 -5.74
C THR A 390 -9.82 -1.92 -6.15
N PHE A 391 -10.62 -1.19 -6.94
CA PHE A 391 -10.17 0.08 -7.52
C PHE A 391 -11.09 1.25 -7.17
N VAL A 392 -12.38 1.15 -7.50
CA VAL A 392 -13.29 2.30 -7.43
C VAL A 392 -13.49 2.81 -6.00
N ASP A 393 -13.61 1.93 -5.02
CA ASP A 393 -13.73 2.31 -3.60
C ASP A 393 -12.35 2.39 -2.91
N LYS A 394 -11.40 1.52 -3.26
CA LYS A 394 -10.12 1.43 -2.56
C LYS A 394 -9.18 2.60 -2.89
N MET A 395 -9.11 3.03 -4.17
CA MET A 395 -8.18 4.06 -4.58
C MET A 395 -8.47 5.43 -3.92
N PRO A 396 -9.72 5.93 -3.89
CA PRO A 396 -10.03 7.17 -3.17
C PRO A 396 -9.71 7.13 -1.67
N ASN A 397 -9.84 5.96 -1.04
CA ASN A 397 -9.52 5.79 0.38
C ASN A 397 -8.00 5.72 0.67
N ALA A 398 -7.19 5.55 -0.37
CA ALA A 398 -5.73 5.51 -0.26
C ALA A 398 -5.06 6.86 -0.58
N VAL A 399 -5.87 7.90 -0.80
CA VAL A 399 -5.35 9.25 -1.09
C VAL A 399 -4.81 9.88 0.19
N ALA A 400 -3.54 10.26 0.15
CA ALA A 400 -2.88 10.98 1.24
C ALA A 400 -3.30 12.47 1.29
N PRO A 401 -2.96 13.21 2.36
CA PRO A 401 -3.35 14.62 2.52
C PRO A 401 -2.89 15.56 1.39
N ASP A 402 -1.86 15.19 0.63
CA ASP A 402 -1.37 15.93 -0.54
C ASP A 402 -2.18 15.66 -1.84
N GLY A 403 -3.24 14.86 -1.75
CA GLY A 403 -4.10 14.51 -2.89
C GLY A 403 -3.53 13.40 -3.79
N ARG A 404 -2.50 12.68 -3.33
CA ARG A 404 -1.83 11.64 -4.10
C ARG A 404 -1.93 10.28 -3.45
N ILE A 405 -1.76 9.25 -4.25
CA ILE A 405 -1.62 7.86 -3.80
C ILE A 405 -0.12 7.49 -3.86
N HIS A 406 0.43 7.13 -2.72
CA HIS A 406 1.83 6.73 -2.55
C HIS A 406 1.96 5.22 -2.49
N ALA A 407 1.77 4.55 -3.63
CA ALA A 407 1.91 3.11 -3.71
C ALA A 407 3.36 2.67 -3.47
N GLN A 408 3.52 1.55 -2.79
CA GLN A 408 4.83 0.90 -2.63
C GLN A 408 5.17 0.15 -3.92
N PHE A 409 6.40 0.31 -4.41
CA PHE A 409 6.92 -0.44 -5.57
C PHE A 409 7.93 -1.47 -5.09
N LYS A 410 7.62 -2.75 -5.30
CA LYS A 410 8.44 -3.87 -4.84
C LYS A 410 9.24 -4.45 -5.99
N GLN A 411 10.56 -4.39 -5.87
CA GLN A 411 11.48 -5.15 -6.69
C GLN A 411 11.44 -6.62 -6.26
N ALA A 412 11.75 -7.52 -7.14
CA ALA A 412 11.71 -8.96 -6.87
C ALA A 412 10.41 -9.44 -6.19
N GLY A 413 9.30 -8.73 -6.40
CA GLY A 413 7.97 -9.10 -5.91
C GLY A 413 7.22 -10.07 -6.84
N ALA A 414 7.79 -10.36 -8.01
CA ALA A 414 7.29 -11.31 -8.99
C ALA A 414 8.44 -12.17 -9.53
N ASP A 415 8.21 -13.46 -9.72
CA ASP A 415 9.22 -14.42 -10.21
C ASP A 415 9.73 -14.07 -11.63
N THR A 416 9.00 -13.21 -12.34
CA THR A 416 9.37 -12.74 -13.69
C THR A 416 10.33 -11.55 -13.71
N GLY A 417 10.78 -11.05 -12.55
CA GLY A 417 11.60 -9.85 -12.43
C GLY A 417 10.85 -8.53 -12.72
N ARG A 418 9.50 -8.58 -12.86
CA ARG A 418 8.69 -7.37 -12.98
C ARG A 418 8.54 -6.70 -11.62
N LEU A 419 8.45 -5.37 -11.61
CA LEU A 419 8.00 -4.64 -10.44
C LEU A 419 6.57 -5.07 -10.09
N SER A 420 6.28 -5.14 -8.81
CA SER A 420 4.92 -5.22 -8.29
C SER A 420 4.63 -4.00 -7.42
N SER A 421 3.37 -3.68 -7.20
CA SER A 421 3.01 -2.61 -6.27
C SER A 421 2.00 -3.08 -5.24
N ALA A 422 2.03 -2.41 -4.09
CA ALA A 422 1.13 -2.67 -2.96
C ALA A 422 0.72 -1.35 -2.31
N GLU A 423 -0.37 -1.39 -1.58
CA GLU A 423 -0.88 -0.33 -0.70
C GLU A 423 -1.05 1.04 -1.37
N PRO A 424 -1.88 1.10 -2.41
CA PRO A 424 -2.62 0.05 -3.11
C PRO A 424 -1.84 -0.54 -4.30
N ASN A 425 -2.33 -1.68 -4.86
CA ASN A 425 -1.72 -2.21 -6.07
C ASN A 425 -2.16 -1.41 -7.31
N MET A 426 -1.30 -0.48 -7.75
CA MET A 426 -1.53 0.38 -8.91
C MET A 426 -1.26 -0.31 -10.25
N MET A 427 -0.46 -1.38 -10.25
CA MET A 427 -0.05 -2.05 -11.49
C MET A 427 -1.11 -3.00 -12.04
N ASN A 428 -2.10 -3.35 -11.23
CA ASN A 428 -3.19 -4.24 -11.63
C ASN A 428 -4.44 -3.52 -12.15
N ILE A 429 -4.39 -2.20 -12.37
CA ILE A 429 -5.51 -1.45 -12.95
C ILE A 429 -5.77 -1.99 -14.36
N PRO A 430 -6.99 -2.55 -14.64
CA PRO A 430 -7.25 -3.22 -15.90
C PRO A 430 -7.14 -2.25 -17.09
N SER A 431 -6.51 -2.69 -18.18
CA SER A 431 -6.35 -1.88 -19.39
C SER A 431 -7.69 -1.52 -20.05
N HIS A 432 -8.68 -2.41 -19.93
CA HIS A 432 -10.03 -2.22 -20.48
C HIS A 432 -10.95 -1.36 -19.59
N ALA A 433 -10.55 -1.05 -18.36
CA ALA A 433 -11.30 -0.18 -17.46
C ALA A 433 -10.80 1.27 -17.58
N THR A 434 -10.99 1.85 -18.76
CA THR A 434 -10.54 3.21 -19.08
C THR A 434 -11.10 4.25 -18.12
N ASP A 435 -12.35 4.10 -17.70
CA ASP A 435 -13.01 4.96 -16.70
C ASP A 435 -12.19 5.07 -15.39
N ILE A 436 -11.75 3.91 -14.86
CA ILE A 436 -10.96 3.87 -13.63
C ILE A 436 -9.61 4.57 -13.81
N ARG A 437 -9.01 4.46 -15.00
CA ARG A 437 -7.75 5.13 -15.31
C ARG A 437 -7.90 6.65 -15.36
N HIS A 438 -9.07 7.14 -15.72
CA HIS A 438 -9.35 8.58 -15.79
C HIS A 438 -9.46 9.25 -14.41
N MET A 439 -9.53 8.47 -13.31
CA MET A 439 -9.36 9.04 -11.97
C MET A 439 -7.94 9.57 -11.74
N PHE A 440 -6.94 9.06 -12.49
CA PHE A 440 -5.54 9.43 -12.33
C PHE A 440 -5.15 10.47 -13.37
N ARG A 441 -4.50 11.53 -12.93
CA ARG A 441 -4.04 12.63 -13.76
C ARG A 441 -2.61 13.02 -13.45
N ALA A 442 -1.93 13.63 -14.43
CA ALA A 442 -0.75 14.43 -14.13
C ALA A 442 -1.21 15.65 -13.30
N THR A 443 -0.50 15.96 -12.24
CA THR A 443 -0.80 17.15 -11.47
C THR A 443 -0.49 18.39 -12.26
N ALA A 444 -1.24 19.30 -12.00
CA ALA A 444 -1.13 20.67 -12.12
C ALA A 444 -2.00 21.24 -13.18
N SER A 445 -2.50 21.70 -13.62
CA SER A 445 -3.45 22.55 -14.29
C SER A 445 -4.79 21.84 -14.31
N ARG A 446 -5.58 22.19 -13.36
CA ARG A 446 -7.01 21.91 -13.39
C ARG A 446 -7.66 22.35 -14.71
N TYR A 447 -6.98 23.15 -15.53
CA TYR A 447 -7.59 23.83 -16.68
C TYR A 447 -6.64 24.22 -17.82
N ASP A 448 -5.36 23.78 -17.79
CA ASP A 448 -4.43 24.13 -18.87
C ASP A 448 -4.40 23.03 -19.92
N THR A 449 -5.18 23.20 -20.90
CA THR A 449 -5.32 22.57 -22.21
C THR A 449 -6.64 21.85 -22.39
N ILE A 450 -7.68 22.61 -22.43
CA ILE A 450 -8.70 22.36 -23.44
C ILE A 450 -8.02 22.83 -24.73
N ASP A 451 -7.51 21.91 -25.52
CA ASP A 451 -7.00 22.25 -26.85
C ASP A 451 -8.21 22.66 -27.68
N CYS A 452 -8.44 23.97 -27.74
CA CYS A 452 -9.43 24.54 -28.63
C CYS A 452 -8.80 24.60 -30.01
N PHE A 453 -9.24 23.77 -30.92
CA PHE A 453 -8.90 23.89 -32.33
C PHE A 453 -9.99 24.72 -33.01
N ASN A 454 -9.61 25.88 -33.57
CA ASN A 454 -10.43 26.53 -34.56
C ASN A 454 -10.30 25.70 -35.85
N ASP A 455 -11.38 25.05 -36.25
CA ASP A 455 -11.46 24.51 -37.61
C ASP A 455 -11.66 25.69 -38.58
N GLU A 456 -10.56 26.14 -39.20
CA GLU A 456 -10.56 27.25 -40.12
C GLU A 456 -11.49 27.02 -41.35
N SER A 457 -11.93 25.77 -41.58
CA SER A 457 -12.83 25.43 -42.70
C SER A 457 -14.30 25.61 -42.35
N THR A 458 -14.71 25.56 -41.09
CA THR A 458 -16.11 25.60 -40.64
C THR A 458 -16.44 26.78 -39.75
N ASN A 459 -15.43 27.50 -39.26
CA ASN A 459 -15.58 28.56 -38.26
C ASN A 459 -16.21 28.06 -36.92
N GLU A 460 -16.08 26.79 -36.64
CA GLU A 460 -16.59 26.12 -35.42
C GLU A 460 -15.48 25.96 -34.39
N ILE A 461 -15.80 26.18 -33.13
CA ILE A 461 -14.89 25.89 -32.00
C ILE A 461 -15.08 24.45 -31.66
N VAL A 462 -14.06 23.64 -31.94
CA VAL A 462 -14.00 22.21 -31.52
C VAL A 462 -13.18 22.10 -30.27
N VAL A 463 -13.78 21.55 -29.24
CA VAL A 463 -13.11 21.35 -27.95
C VAL A 463 -13.00 19.84 -27.66
N GLU A 464 -11.79 19.33 -27.58
CA GLU A 464 -11.56 17.94 -27.13
C GLU A 464 -11.62 17.91 -25.61
N ILE A 465 -12.68 17.34 -25.05
CA ILE A 465 -12.89 17.24 -23.60
C ILE A 465 -13.03 15.77 -23.23
N PRO A 466 -12.35 15.29 -22.20
CA PRO A 466 -12.60 13.94 -21.68
C PRO A 466 -14.07 13.79 -21.29
N ARG A 467 -14.70 12.68 -21.71
CA ARG A 467 -16.16 12.45 -21.51
C ARG A 467 -16.62 12.53 -20.05
N TYR A 468 -15.71 12.40 -19.09
CA TYR A 468 -15.99 12.47 -17.65
C TYR A 468 -15.78 13.85 -17.05
N TYR A 469 -15.45 14.86 -17.85
CA TYR A 469 -15.39 16.24 -17.37
C TYR A 469 -16.77 16.77 -17.12
N TYR A 470 -16.88 17.60 -16.09
CA TYR A 470 -18.06 18.40 -15.87
C TYR A 470 -17.90 19.73 -16.60
N VAL A 471 -18.94 20.09 -17.30
CA VAL A 471 -19.12 21.42 -17.86
C VAL A 471 -20.26 22.11 -17.12
N LYS A 472 -20.12 23.41 -16.92
CA LYS A 472 -21.21 24.21 -16.35
C LYS A 472 -22.31 24.40 -17.41
N THR A 473 -23.53 24.08 -17.03
CA THR A 473 -24.73 24.40 -17.81
C THR A 473 -25.60 25.35 -17.00
N PRO A 474 -26.59 26.04 -17.62
CA PRO A 474 -27.53 26.88 -16.88
C PRO A 474 -28.31 26.16 -15.80
N GLU A 475 -28.45 24.84 -15.92
CA GLU A 475 -29.18 23.96 -14.98
C GLU A 475 -28.27 23.30 -13.92
N GLY A 476 -26.95 23.54 -13.95
CA GLY A 476 -25.94 22.95 -13.06
C GLY A 476 -24.80 22.28 -13.80
N GLU A 477 -23.97 21.55 -13.07
CA GLU A 477 -22.84 20.83 -13.66
C GLU A 477 -23.32 19.52 -14.30
N ARG A 478 -22.93 19.27 -15.56
CA ARG A 478 -23.17 18.02 -16.30
C ARG A 478 -21.87 17.41 -16.80
N MET A 479 -21.82 16.08 -16.87
CA MET A 479 -20.71 15.40 -17.55
C MET A 479 -20.80 15.61 -19.06
N VAL A 480 -19.64 15.71 -19.71
CA VAL A 480 -19.55 15.86 -21.16
C VAL A 480 -20.24 14.69 -21.89
N GLU A 481 -20.15 13.46 -21.37
CA GLU A 481 -20.81 12.30 -21.99
C GLU A 481 -22.34 12.33 -21.89
N ASP A 482 -22.90 13.14 -21.00
CA ASP A 482 -24.35 13.32 -20.83
C ASP A 482 -24.89 14.51 -21.64
N LEU A 483 -24.02 15.28 -22.30
CA LEU A 483 -24.42 16.41 -23.15
C LEU A 483 -25.11 15.90 -24.40
N LYS A 484 -26.14 16.65 -24.81
CA LYS A 484 -26.88 16.41 -26.03
C LYS A 484 -26.78 17.64 -26.93
N VAL A 485 -26.97 17.41 -28.21
CA VAL A 485 -27.11 18.51 -29.17
C VAL A 485 -28.27 19.40 -28.74
N GLY A 486 -28.02 20.71 -28.63
CA GLY A 486 -28.96 21.70 -28.13
C GLY A 486 -28.79 22.08 -26.66
N ASP A 487 -27.99 21.34 -25.87
CA ASP A 487 -27.66 21.74 -24.50
C ASP A 487 -26.79 23.02 -24.54
N SER A 488 -26.97 23.89 -23.57
CA SER A 488 -26.13 25.08 -23.41
C SER A 488 -25.03 24.85 -22.41
N VAL A 489 -23.81 25.27 -22.73
CA VAL A 489 -22.63 25.18 -21.88
C VAL A 489 -22.10 26.58 -21.58
N ILE A 490 -21.69 26.82 -20.34
CA ILE A 490 -21.11 28.10 -19.92
C ILE A 490 -19.59 27.98 -20.01
N LEU A 491 -19.00 28.70 -20.97
CA LEU A 491 -17.55 28.82 -21.10
C LEU A 491 -16.98 29.85 -20.11
N SER A 492 -15.66 30.05 -20.13
CA SER A 492 -15.01 31.10 -19.34
C SER A 492 -15.66 32.45 -19.62
N ASP A 493 -15.74 33.32 -18.62
CA ASP A 493 -16.33 34.68 -18.70
C ASP A 493 -17.86 34.74 -18.82
N ASN A 494 -18.56 33.69 -18.42
CA ASN A 494 -20.03 33.61 -18.49
C ASN A 494 -20.62 33.69 -19.91
N VAL A 495 -19.84 33.38 -20.93
CA VAL A 495 -20.35 33.24 -22.29
C VAL A 495 -21.07 31.90 -22.38
N GLN A 496 -22.33 31.93 -22.78
CA GLN A 496 -23.15 30.75 -22.99
C GLN A 496 -23.10 30.35 -24.46
N GLU A 497 -22.63 29.13 -24.73
CA GLU A 497 -22.59 28.57 -26.07
C GLU A 497 -23.51 27.35 -26.16
N VAL A 498 -24.08 27.11 -27.33
CA VAL A 498 -24.97 25.99 -27.59
C VAL A 498 -24.18 24.84 -28.20
N VAL A 499 -24.28 23.68 -27.61
CA VAL A 499 -23.65 22.47 -28.13
C VAL A 499 -24.32 22.09 -29.47
N LYS A 500 -23.55 22.20 -30.56
CA LYS A 500 -24.01 21.81 -31.89
C LYS A 500 -23.83 20.35 -32.18
N PHE A 501 -22.77 19.75 -31.61
CA PHE A 501 -22.44 18.35 -31.87
C PHE A 501 -21.60 17.74 -30.75
N VAL A 502 -21.90 16.52 -30.38
CA VAL A 502 -21.06 15.71 -29.48
C VAL A 502 -20.72 14.40 -30.17
N LYS A 503 -19.46 14.15 -30.45
CA LYS A 503 -18.99 12.90 -31.05
C LYS A 503 -17.97 12.23 -30.14
N SER A 504 -18.20 10.95 -29.79
CA SER A 504 -17.16 10.16 -29.15
C SER A 504 -16.07 9.85 -30.17
N ILE A 505 -14.81 10.11 -29.81
CA ILE A 505 -13.67 9.72 -30.63
C ILE A 505 -13.43 8.22 -30.39
N GLU A 506 -13.75 7.40 -31.39
CA GLU A 506 -13.52 5.95 -31.39
C GLU A 506 -12.17 5.56 -31.99
N ASP A 507 -11.33 6.53 -32.33
CA ASP A 507 -10.02 6.25 -32.93
C ASP A 507 -9.07 5.60 -31.93
N SER A 508 -8.70 4.35 -32.22
CA SER A 508 -7.84 3.51 -31.41
C SER A 508 -6.39 4.00 -31.29
N SER A 509 -6.00 5.01 -32.04
CA SER A 509 -4.65 5.60 -32.03
C SER A 509 -4.52 6.83 -31.12
N LYS A 510 -5.62 7.44 -30.73
CA LYS A 510 -5.70 8.58 -29.79
C LYS A 510 -6.54 8.18 -28.58
N SER A 511 -6.07 8.46 -27.40
CA SER A 511 -6.64 8.12 -26.09
C SER A 511 -8.16 7.84 -26.09
N PRO A 512 -8.61 6.58 -25.88
CA PRO A 512 -10.03 6.27 -25.85
C PRO A 512 -10.68 6.96 -24.66
N GLY A 513 -11.69 7.76 -24.89
CA GLY A 513 -12.44 8.44 -23.82
C GLY A 513 -12.55 9.96 -23.98
N LEU A 514 -12.10 10.53 -25.08
CA LEU A 514 -12.34 11.93 -25.42
C LEU A 514 -13.68 12.08 -26.17
N CYS A 515 -14.35 13.19 -25.95
CA CYS A 515 -15.48 13.64 -26.75
C CYS A 515 -15.10 14.96 -27.44
N ASN A 516 -15.41 15.09 -28.71
CA ASN A 516 -15.39 16.38 -29.38
C ASN A 516 -16.73 17.06 -29.12
N VAL A 517 -16.68 18.21 -28.48
CA VAL A 517 -17.85 19.10 -28.32
C VAL A 517 -17.67 20.24 -29.28
N VAL A 518 -18.61 20.40 -30.21
CA VAL A 518 -18.60 21.47 -31.20
C VAL A 518 -19.64 22.50 -30.79
N PHE A 519 -19.22 23.75 -30.72
CA PHE A 519 -20.04 24.89 -30.34
C PHE A 519 -20.38 25.77 -31.56
#